data_dcb13b09f7f9eda4002f99e660d3b2a8
#
_entry.id   dcb13b09f7f9eda4002f99e660d3b2a8
#
_cell.length_a   1.000
_cell.length_b   1.000
_cell.length_c   1.000
_cell.angle_alpha   90.00
_cell.angle_beta   90.00
_cell.angle_gamma   90.00
#
_symmetry.space_group_name_H-M   'P 1'
#
loop_
_entity.id
_entity.type
_entity.pdbx_description
1 polymer ?
#
loop_
_entity_poly.entity_id
_entity_poly.type
_entity_poly.pdbx_seq_one_letter_code
_entity_poly.pdbx_strand_id
1 'polypeptide(L)'
;MRMSPLAVVIGSLLILATIVFVVVLLPYVHTNQTTPSEIFRNRSAEEAVGRKLYIANGCVYCHSQSIRTIDWGLGAERIAQAGDYLADHPILLGSQRTGPDLSPAGGEHPDDWHVAHFTNPRYTRPLSLMPAFRFLGDKKMGYLIRHVQGLGMKAADRRMARQVEWKAKAIAAYEAGPDANVAWLNAQIPQGWRDVPNPYLTSEAGLARGHKIYQDFCLGCHGPVGDGMGPAQPFLNPPPLNFTILKNREISGGILYYQIMNGITGTAMPYFKRELEAEKIWEVGNYVAVNFINDSDADSEPKGIDAAYEP
;
A
#
# COMPACT_ATOMS: atom_id res chain seq x y z
N MET A 1 60.16 24.84 -17.82
CA MET A 1 59.86 25.64 -16.60
C MET A 1 59.88 24.70 -15.39
N ARG A 2 60.75 24.89 -14.43
CA ARG A 2 60.73 24.12 -13.16
C ARG A 2 59.82 24.89 -12.21
N MET A 3 58.69 24.30 -11.88
CA MET A 3 57.80 24.86 -10.84
C MET A 3 58.48 24.74 -9.48
N SER A 4 58.46 25.80 -8.67
CA SER A 4 58.97 25.71 -7.31
C SER A 4 58.07 24.84 -6.45
N PRO A 5 58.58 24.06 -5.49
CA PRO A 5 57.76 23.26 -4.59
C PRO A 5 56.68 24.08 -3.87
N LEU A 6 56.99 25.30 -3.50
CA LEU A 6 56.07 26.24 -2.86
C LEU A 6 54.89 26.58 -3.79
N ALA A 7 55.13 26.80 -5.09
CA ALA A 7 54.06 27.08 -6.05
C ALA A 7 53.13 25.88 -6.21
N VAL A 8 53.65 24.66 -6.19
CA VAL A 8 52.83 23.44 -6.22
C VAL A 8 51.94 23.32 -4.98
N VAL A 9 52.50 23.55 -3.79
CA VAL A 9 51.74 23.50 -2.53
C VAL A 9 50.63 24.55 -2.50
N ILE A 10 50.97 25.80 -2.83
CA ILE A 10 49.96 26.89 -2.85
C ILE A 10 48.89 26.61 -3.89
N GLY A 11 49.24 26.16 -5.09
CA GLY A 11 48.28 25.81 -6.12
C GLY A 11 47.34 24.68 -5.70
N SER A 12 47.87 23.63 -5.07
CA SER A 12 47.05 22.53 -4.55
C SER A 12 46.10 22.98 -3.45
N LEU A 13 46.53 23.83 -2.53
CA LEU A 13 45.67 24.38 -1.47
C LEU A 13 44.58 25.29 -2.03
N LEU A 14 44.87 26.10 -3.04
CA LEU A 14 43.87 26.94 -3.70
C LEU A 14 42.81 26.09 -4.41
N ILE A 15 43.24 25.05 -5.12
CA ILE A 15 42.28 24.12 -5.76
C ILE A 15 41.43 23.44 -4.70
N LEU A 16 42.01 22.92 -3.63
CA LEU A 16 41.27 22.30 -2.53
C LEU A 16 40.26 23.28 -1.91
N ALA A 17 40.67 24.48 -1.59
CA ALA A 17 39.83 25.52 -1.03
C ALA A 17 38.66 25.87 -1.98
N THR A 18 38.91 25.96 -3.27
CA THR A 18 37.87 26.19 -4.29
C THR A 18 36.88 25.04 -4.34
N ILE A 19 37.37 23.80 -4.32
CA ILE A 19 36.51 22.62 -4.31
C ILE A 19 35.64 22.60 -3.05
N VAL A 20 36.23 22.83 -1.87
CA VAL A 20 35.47 22.89 -0.60
C VAL A 20 34.43 24.01 -0.65
N PHE A 21 34.80 25.17 -1.14
CA PHE A 21 33.86 26.28 -1.27
C PHE A 21 32.66 25.94 -2.19
N VAL A 22 32.95 25.45 -3.39
CA VAL A 22 31.91 25.20 -4.40
C VAL A 22 31.06 23.96 -4.07
N VAL A 23 31.67 22.87 -3.54
CA VAL A 23 30.97 21.60 -3.37
C VAL A 23 30.37 21.45 -1.96
N VAL A 24 30.92 22.14 -0.96
CA VAL A 24 30.47 22.00 0.44
C VAL A 24 29.81 23.27 0.93
N LEU A 25 30.51 24.42 0.91
CA LEU A 25 30.00 25.64 1.56
C LEU A 25 28.83 26.26 0.81
N LEU A 26 28.93 26.37 -0.51
CA LEU A 26 27.88 27.00 -1.32
C LEU A 26 26.55 26.19 -1.28
N PRO A 27 26.54 24.86 -1.46
CA PRO A 27 25.33 24.06 -1.26
C PRO A 27 24.81 24.12 0.16
N TYR A 28 25.67 24.07 1.17
CA TYR A 28 25.28 24.16 2.59
C TYR A 28 24.52 25.45 2.88
N VAL A 29 25.04 26.60 2.46
CA VAL A 29 24.37 27.90 2.64
C VAL A 29 23.05 27.94 1.91
N HIS A 30 22.98 27.38 0.68
CA HIS A 30 21.76 27.37 -0.11
C HIS A 30 20.69 26.44 0.49
N THR A 31 21.05 25.22 0.87
CA THR A 31 20.10 24.26 1.43
C THR A 31 19.62 24.63 2.83
N ASN A 32 20.44 25.36 3.60
CA ASN A 32 20.08 25.81 4.94
C ASN A 32 18.97 26.90 4.93
N GLN A 33 18.61 27.43 3.76
CA GLN A 33 17.49 28.37 3.59
C GLN A 33 16.17 27.65 3.25
N THR A 34 16.16 26.33 3.14
CA THR A 34 14.94 25.56 2.84
C THR A 34 13.94 25.70 4.00
N THR A 35 12.76 26.21 3.68
CA THR A 35 11.66 26.33 4.65
C THR A 35 10.81 25.03 4.70
N PRO A 36 10.18 24.74 5.84
CA PRO A 36 9.25 23.62 5.93
C PRO A 36 8.13 23.72 4.87
N SER A 37 7.80 22.61 4.25
CA SER A 37 6.63 22.54 3.38
C SER A 37 5.32 22.55 4.19
N GLU A 38 4.20 22.71 3.51
CA GLU A 38 2.87 22.72 4.13
C GLU A 38 2.54 21.42 4.89
N ILE A 39 3.03 20.28 4.38
CA ILE A 39 2.78 18.97 5.00
C ILE A 39 3.81 18.63 6.09
N PHE A 40 4.88 19.39 6.21
CA PHE A 40 5.96 19.09 7.16
C PHE A 40 5.48 19.07 8.60
N ARG A 41 5.90 18.07 9.35
CA ARG A 41 5.93 18.00 10.80
C ARG A 41 7.15 17.24 11.28
N ASN A 42 7.54 17.44 12.53
CA ASN A 42 8.55 16.60 13.14
C ASN A 42 8.04 15.17 13.32
N ARG A 43 8.96 14.21 13.28
CA ARG A 43 8.67 12.82 13.59
C ARG A 43 8.48 12.64 15.10
N SER A 44 7.58 11.74 15.48
CA SER A 44 7.50 11.28 16.87
C SER A 44 8.75 10.45 17.24
N ALA A 45 8.93 10.22 18.54
CA ALA A 45 10.04 9.39 19.03
C ALA A 45 9.94 7.94 18.46
N GLU A 46 8.74 7.39 18.37
CA GLU A 46 8.49 6.06 17.83
C GLU A 46 8.77 5.99 16.33
N GLU A 47 8.34 7.01 15.56
CA GLU A 47 8.65 7.13 14.14
C GLU A 47 10.16 7.22 13.90
N ALA A 48 10.89 7.94 14.76
CA ALA A 48 12.34 8.05 14.66
C ALA A 48 13.05 6.71 14.92
N VAL A 49 12.58 5.92 15.89
CA VAL A 49 13.07 4.54 16.12
C VAL A 49 12.74 3.66 14.91
N GLY A 50 11.51 3.73 14.40
CA GLY A 50 11.08 3.00 13.21
C GLY A 50 11.91 3.33 11.99
N ARG A 51 12.28 4.62 11.80
CA ARG A 51 13.17 5.05 10.73
C ARG A 51 14.56 4.41 10.81
N LYS A 52 15.11 4.29 12.01
CA LYS A 52 16.39 3.58 12.19
C LYS A 52 16.28 2.12 11.79
N LEU A 53 15.16 1.46 12.13
CA LEU A 53 14.88 0.08 11.74
C LEU A 53 14.70 -0.04 10.22
N TYR A 54 14.02 0.90 9.58
CA TYR A 54 13.84 0.97 8.13
C TYR A 54 15.19 1.01 7.39
N ILE A 55 16.10 1.86 7.85
CA ILE A 55 17.45 1.96 7.30
C ILE A 55 18.25 0.67 7.56
N ALA A 56 18.27 0.20 8.80
CA ALA A 56 19.06 -0.96 9.22
C ALA A 56 18.64 -2.28 8.51
N ASN A 57 17.36 -2.38 8.10
CA ASN A 57 16.84 -3.55 7.39
C ASN A 57 16.83 -3.38 5.87
N GLY A 58 17.43 -2.31 5.35
CA GLY A 58 17.63 -2.14 3.91
C GLY A 58 16.38 -1.82 3.09
N CYS A 59 15.28 -1.40 3.71
CA CYS A 59 14.02 -1.08 3.02
C CYS A 59 14.23 -0.02 1.93
N VAL A 60 15.16 0.94 2.17
CA VAL A 60 15.52 2.01 1.23
C VAL A 60 16.12 1.50 -0.08
N TYR A 61 16.62 0.26 -0.12
CA TYR A 61 17.19 -0.30 -1.36
C TYR A 61 16.12 -0.73 -2.37
N CYS A 62 14.91 -0.97 -1.91
CA CYS A 62 13.80 -1.37 -2.78
C CYS A 62 12.69 -0.31 -2.87
N HIS A 63 12.58 0.57 -1.87
CA HIS A 63 11.54 1.58 -1.78
C HIS A 63 12.11 3.00 -1.85
N SER A 64 11.50 3.83 -2.69
CA SER A 64 11.74 5.27 -2.69
C SER A 64 10.79 5.99 -1.72
N GLN A 65 11.16 7.21 -1.35
CA GLN A 65 10.35 8.14 -0.56
C GLN A 65 10.34 9.53 -1.23
N SER A 66 10.15 9.55 -2.54
CA SER A 66 10.19 10.80 -3.31
C SER A 66 9.30 10.70 -4.54
N ILE A 67 8.15 11.33 -4.49
CA ILE A 67 7.28 11.49 -5.65
C ILE A 67 7.94 12.51 -6.58
N ARG A 68 8.30 12.05 -7.79
CA ARG A 68 8.95 12.86 -8.82
C ARG A 68 7.90 13.45 -9.75
N THR A 69 8.28 14.45 -10.55
CA THR A 69 7.42 15.05 -11.56
C THR A 69 6.85 14.02 -12.54
N ILE A 70 7.66 13.02 -12.92
CA ILE A 70 7.21 11.93 -13.81
C ILE A 70 6.14 11.02 -13.17
N ASP A 71 6.09 10.96 -11.86
CA ASP A 71 5.13 10.11 -11.13
C ASP A 71 3.72 10.73 -11.12
N TRP A 72 3.57 11.98 -11.53
CA TRP A 72 2.28 12.67 -11.64
C TRP A 72 1.29 11.92 -12.54
N GLY A 73 1.79 11.38 -13.66
CA GLY A 73 1.00 10.57 -14.58
C GLY A 73 0.56 9.22 -14.00
N LEU A 74 1.16 8.79 -12.88
CA LEU A 74 0.81 7.56 -12.15
C LEU A 74 -0.17 7.82 -10.99
N GLY A 75 -0.81 9.00 -10.95
CA GLY A 75 -1.80 9.36 -9.93
C GLY A 75 -1.21 9.84 -8.61
N ALA A 76 0.02 10.36 -8.63
CA ALA A 76 0.60 11.02 -7.46
C ALA A 76 -0.19 12.29 -7.10
N GLU A 77 -0.53 12.45 -5.83
CA GLU A 77 -1.31 13.59 -5.34
C GLU A 77 -0.47 14.88 -5.25
N ARG A 78 0.84 14.73 -5.05
CA ARG A 78 1.76 15.83 -4.82
C ARG A 78 3.20 15.44 -5.14
N ILE A 79 3.93 16.31 -5.80
CA ILE A 79 5.37 16.16 -6.03
C ILE A 79 6.13 16.48 -4.74
N ALA A 80 7.14 15.68 -4.41
CA ALA A 80 7.99 15.88 -3.26
C ALA A 80 8.75 17.23 -3.34
N GLN A 81 8.86 17.92 -2.21
CA GLN A 81 9.54 19.20 -2.08
C GLN A 81 10.69 19.09 -1.07
N ALA A 82 11.73 19.90 -1.22
CA ALA A 82 12.86 19.90 -0.29
C ALA A 82 12.45 20.11 1.16
N GLY A 83 11.44 20.95 1.40
CA GLY A 83 10.90 21.20 2.73
C GLY A 83 10.22 20.02 3.41
N ASP A 84 9.95 18.91 2.68
CA ASP A 84 9.39 17.68 3.26
C ASP A 84 10.45 16.92 4.09
N TYR A 85 11.74 17.14 3.79
CA TYR A 85 12.85 16.31 4.32
C TYR A 85 13.73 17.03 5.34
N LEU A 86 13.32 18.19 5.86
CA LEU A 86 14.14 19.02 6.76
C LEU A 86 14.62 18.28 8.02
N ALA A 87 13.82 17.32 8.51
CA ALA A 87 14.18 16.50 9.66
C ALA A 87 14.88 15.18 9.29
N ASP A 88 15.16 14.95 8.02
CA ASP A 88 15.69 13.70 7.52
C ASP A 88 17.22 13.73 7.34
N HIS A 89 17.93 13.09 8.27
CA HIS A 89 19.35 12.92 8.22
C HIS A 89 19.71 11.43 8.38
N PRO A 90 20.24 10.78 7.30
CA PRO A 90 20.32 11.22 5.89
C PRO A 90 18.95 11.27 5.21
N ILE A 91 18.83 12.06 4.14
CA ILE A 91 17.61 12.03 3.30
C ILE A 91 17.54 10.70 2.54
N LEU A 92 16.38 10.03 2.58
CA LEU A 92 16.17 8.70 2.00
C LEU A 92 15.29 8.77 0.76
N LEU A 93 15.66 9.54 -0.24
CA LEU A 93 14.84 9.68 -1.47
C LEU A 93 14.63 8.33 -2.17
N GLY A 94 15.70 7.53 -2.25
CA GLY A 94 15.70 6.24 -2.97
C GLY A 94 15.63 6.42 -4.49
N SER A 95 16.52 5.75 -5.21
CA SER A 95 16.53 5.75 -6.68
C SER A 95 15.91 4.50 -7.27
N GLN A 96 15.83 3.43 -6.50
CA GLN A 96 15.27 2.14 -6.91
C GLN A 96 13.82 2.00 -6.45
N ARG A 97 13.00 1.40 -7.29
CA ARG A 97 11.57 1.14 -7.05
C ARG A 97 11.22 -0.30 -7.43
N THR A 98 11.97 -1.26 -6.89
CA THR A 98 11.58 -2.68 -6.93
C THR A 98 10.26 -2.87 -6.19
N GLY A 99 10.08 -2.13 -5.08
CA GLY A 99 8.79 -1.91 -4.43
C GLY A 99 8.22 -0.52 -4.77
N PRO A 100 6.97 -0.22 -4.36
CA PRO A 100 6.34 1.08 -4.59
C PRO A 100 7.06 2.22 -3.84
N ASP A 101 6.82 3.46 -4.28
CA ASP A 101 7.17 4.66 -3.51
C ASP A 101 6.32 4.74 -2.24
N LEU A 102 6.99 4.93 -1.09
CA LEU A 102 6.32 4.94 0.21
C LEU A 102 5.98 6.35 0.72
N SER A 103 6.25 7.41 -0.05
CA SER A 103 5.90 8.78 0.38
C SER A 103 4.42 8.95 0.75
N PRO A 104 3.45 8.34 0.04
CA PRO A 104 2.04 8.44 0.37
C PRO A 104 1.55 7.34 1.31
N ALA A 105 2.39 6.38 1.74
CA ALA A 105 1.96 5.15 2.38
C ALA A 105 1.22 5.33 3.72
N GLY A 106 1.55 6.39 4.47
CA GLY A 106 0.90 6.64 5.77
C GLY A 106 -0.61 6.82 5.65
N GLY A 107 -1.36 5.96 6.31
CA GLY A 107 -2.82 5.95 6.31
C GLY A 107 -3.47 5.34 5.07
N GLU A 108 -2.71 4.78 4.11
CA GLU A 108 -3.30 4.02 2.99
C GLU A 108 -3.83 2.66 3.46
N HIS A 109 -3.10 2.01 4.36
CA HIS A 109 -3.49 0.73 4.97
C HIS A 109 -3.55 0.86 6.49
N PRO A 110 -4.44 0.14 7.17
CA PRO A 110 -4.46 0.11 8.64
C PRO A 110 -3.28 -0.70 9.21
N ASP A 111 -3.01 -0.52 10.52
CA ASP A 111 -1.86 -1.13 11.19
C ASP A 111 -1.85 -2.67 11.09
N ASP A 112 -3.00 -3.31 11.18
CA ASP A 112 -3.15 -4.76 11.08
C ASP A 112 -2.76 -5.31 9.70
N TRP A 113 -3.08 -4.58 8.63
CA TRP A 113 -2.57 -4.90 7.29
C TRP A 113 -1.04 -4.88 7.26
N HIS A 114 -0.43 -3.86 7.87
CA HIS A 114 1.03 -3.78 7.95
C HIS A 114 1.64 -4.92 8.77
N VAL A 115 0.98 -5.35 9.86
CA VAL A 115 1.42 -6.51 10.64
C VAL A 115 1.43 -7.77 9.78
N ALA A 116 0.35 -8.03 9.04
CA ALA A 116 0.26 -9.16 8.11
C ALA A 116 1.36 -9.07 7.04
N HIS A 117 1.51 -7.88 6.42
CA HIS A 117 2.47 -7.64 5.35
C HIS A 117 3.92 -7.81 5.80
N PHE A 118 4.31 -7.27 6.95
CA PHE A 118 5.68 -7.43 7.46
C PHE A 118 5.95 -8.83 8.02
N THR A 119 4.91 -9.52 8.50
CA THR A 119 5.04 -10.92 8.91
C THR A 119 5.39 -11.81 7.72
N ASN A 120 4.64 -11.70 6.64
CA ASN A 120 4.96 -12.25 5.34
C ASN A 120 4.25 -11.43 4.25
N PRO A 121 4.98 -10.73 3.39
CA PRO A 121 4.37 -9.87 2.37
C PRO A 121 3.41 -10.61 1.43
N ARG A 122 3.60 -11.92 1.24
CA ARG A 122 2.73 -12.75 0.38
C ARG A 122 1.35 -12.97 0.98
N TYR A 123 1.17 -12.72 2.29
CA TYR A 123 -0.16 -12.77 2.91
C TYR A 123 -1.11 -11.70 2.37
N THR A 124 -0.58 -10.51 2.05
CA THR A 124 -1.38 -9.40 1.51
C THR A 124 -1.16 -9.16 0.02
N ARG A 125 -0.04 -9.63 -0.53
CA ARG A 125 0.38 -9.50 -1.93
C ARG A 125 1.06 -10.79 -2.38
N PRO A 126 0.32 -11.79 -2.87
CA PRO A 126 0.85 -13.14 -3.17
C PRO A 126 2.12 -13.16 -4.03
N LEU A 127 2.23 -12.25 -5.00
CA LEU A 127 3.40 -12.14 -5.89
C LEU A 127 4.55 -11.26 -5.34
N SER A 128 4.51 -10.87 -4.07
CA SER A 128 5.51 -9.97 -3.51
C SER A 128 6.92 -10.59 -3.48
N LEU A 129 7.90 -9.83 -3.99
CA LEU A 129 9.32 -10.13 -3.87
C LEU A 129 9.92 -9.64 -2.54
N MET A 130 9.18 -8.86 -1.77
CA MET A 130 9.63 -8.31 -0.50
C MET A 130 9.95 -9.45 0.49
N PRO A 131 11.07 -9.39 1.22
CA PRO A 131 11.38 -10.36 2.26
C PRO A 131 10.44 -10.23 3.47
N ALA A 132 10.28 -11.32 4.22
CA ALA A 132 9.54 -11.33 5.47
C ALA A 132 10.37 -10.69 6.61
N PHE A 133 9.72 -9.90 7.47
CA PHE A 133 10.37 -9.20 8.59
C PHE A 133 9.90 -9.72 9.97
N ARG A 134 9.27 -10.89 10.03
CA ARG A 134 8.80 -11.52 11.29
C ARG A 134 9.89 -11.60 12.35
N PHE A 135 11.16 -11.75 11.95
CA PHE A 135 12.31 -11.81 12.85
C PHE A 135 12.52 -10.56 13.72
N LEU A 136 11.91 -9.44 13.37
CA LEU A 136 11.96 -8.20 14.18
C LEU A 136 11.22 -8.34 15.51
N GLY A 137 10.22 -9.22 15.58
CA GLY A 137 9.29 -9.32 16.71
C GLY A 137 8.36 -8.12 16.82
N ASP A 138 7.29 -8.26 17.60
CA ASP A 138 6.15 -7.33 17.60
C ASP A 138 6.55 -5.88 17.95
N LYS A 139 7.42 -5.70 18.95
CA LYS A 139 7.83 -4.36 19.39
C LYS A 139 8.56 -3.57 18.30
N LYS A 140 9.55 -4.18 17.63
CA LYS A 140 10.31 -3.51 16.57
C LYS A 140 9.45 -3.33 15.32
N MET A 141 8.60 -4.32 15.01
CA MET A 141 7.63 -4.23 13.94
C MET A 141 6.66 -3.07 14.18
N GLY A 142 6.16 -2.88 15.39
CA GLY A 142 5.33 -1.73 15.76
C GLY A 142 6.01 -0.39 15.48
N TYR A 143 7.28 -0.22 15.85
CA TYR A 143 8.03 0.99 15.51
C TYR A 143 8.21 1.18 14.00
N LEU A 144 8.46 0.11 13.26
CA LEU A 144 8.57 0.18 11.80
C LEU A 144 7.23 0.61 11.18
N ILE A 145 6.10 0.08 11.66
CA ILE A 145 4.75 0.48 11.26
C ILE A 145 4.53 1.96 11.55
N ARG A 146 4.89 2.45 12.74
CA ARG A 146 4.78 3.89 13.07
C ARG A 146 5.57 4.76 12.08
N HIS A 147 6.76 4.34 11.70
CA HIS A 147 7.52 5.05 10.68
C HIS A 147 6.80 5.10 9.33
N VAL A 148 6.34 3.95 8.83
CA VAL A 148 5.63 3.89 7.54
C VAL A 148 4.32 4.69 7.58
N GLN A 149 3.57 4.59 8.67
CA GLN A 149 2.35 5.38 8.89
C GLN A 149 2.63 6.89 9.01
N GLY A 150 3.84 7.29 9.38
CA GLY A 150 4.27 8.69 9.41
C GLY A 150 4.71 9.25 8.05
N LEU A 151 4.87 8.40 7.02
CA LEU A 151 5.23 8.85 5.69
C LEU A 151 4.07 9.62 5.05
N GLY A 152 4.38 10.83 4.53
CA GLY A 152 3.36 11.81 4.13
C GLY A 152 2.98 12.81 5.23
N MET A 153 3.57 12.70 6.43
CA MET A 153 3.51 13.69 7.52
C MET A 153 2.07 14.14 7.83
N LYS A 154 1.75 15.46 7.84
CA LYS A 154 0.38 15.96 8.10
C LYS A 154 -0.69 15.38 7.18
N ALA A 155 -0.33 15.04 5.93
CA ALA A 155 -1.27 14.37 5.03
C ALA A 155 -1.55 12.93 5.50
N ALA A 156 -0.51 12.22 5.97
CA ALA A 156 -0.67 10.91 6.59
C ALA A 156 -1.51 10.97 7.87
N ASP A 157 -1.28 11.97 8.72
CA ASP A 157 -2.06 12.14 9.97
C ASP A 157 -3.56 12.25 9.69
N ARG A 158 -3.96 12.99 8.65
CA ARG A 158 -5.38 13.09 8.24
C ARG A 158 -5.93 11.75 7.74
N ARG A 159 -5.15 11.00 6.94
CA ARG A 159 -5.56 9.67 6.46
C ARG A 159 -5.66 8.67 7.61
N MET A 160 -4.70 8.69 8.54
CA MET A 160 -4.71 7.86 9.74
C MET A 160 -5.92 8.13 10.64
N ALA A 161 -6.24 9.39 10.89
CA ALA A 161 -7.43 9.76 11.67
C ALA A 161 -8.71 9.20 11.02
N ARG A 162 -8.84 9.34 9.71
CA ARG A 162 -9.96 8.75 8.96
C ARG A 162 -9.97 7.23 9.06
N GLN A 163 -8.83 6.56 8.91
CA GLN A 163 -8.74 5.09 9.05
C GLN A 163 -9.20 4.63 10.43
N VAL A 164 -8.78 5.29 11.50
CA VAL A 164 -9.17 4.94 12.88
C VAL A 164 -10.69 5.09 13.07
N GLU A 165 -11.26 6.21 12.63
CA GLU A 165 -12.70 6.45 12.72
C GLU A 165 -13.51 5.38 11.98
N TRP A 166 -13.14 5.11 10.73
CA TRP A 166 -13.86 4.16 9.89
C TRP A 166 -13.64 2.72 10.34
N LYS A 167 -12.47 2.40 10.89
CA LYS A 167 -12.19 1.08 11.46
C LYS A 167 -13.12 0.74 12.62
N ALA A 168 -13.38 1.69 13.51
CA ALA A 168 -14.34 1.49 14.59
C ALA A 168 -15.75 1.17 14.06
N LYS A 169 -16.19 1.87 12.99
CA LYS A 169 -17.47 1.61 12.33
C LYS A 169 -17.50 0.23 11.65
N ALA A 170 -16.41 -0.14 10.99
CA ALA A 170 -16.29 -1.45 10.33
C ALA A 170 -16.36 -2.60 11.33
N ILE A 171 -15.64 -2.49 12.46
CA ILE A 171 -15.68 -3.50 13.53
C ILE A 171 -17.08 -3.61 14.11
N ALA A 172 -17.72 -2.47 14.46
CA ALA A 172 -19.08 -2.49 14.99
C ALA A 172 -20.09 -3.13 14.03
N ALA A 173 -19.98 -2.86 12.73
CA ALA A 173 -20.83 -3.47 11.72
C ALA A 173 -20.60 -4.99 11.61
N TYR A 174 -19.34 -5.42 11.67
CA TYR A 174 -18.99 -6.84 11.66
C TYR A 174 -19.52 -7.59 12.88
N GLU A 175 -19.33 -7.03 14.09
CA GLU A 175 -19.80 -7.59 15.36
C GLU A 175 -21.33 -7.66 15.46
N ALA A 176 -22.03 -6.74 14.80
CA ALA A 176 -23.49 -6.76 14.72
C ALA A 176 -24.07 -7.88 13.83
N GLY A 177 -23.20 -8.63 13.16
CA GLY A 177 -23.54 -9.80 12.36
C GLY A 177 -23.53 -9.59 10.84
N PRO A 178 -23.68 -10.69 10.07
CA PRO A 178 -23.48 -10.67 8.62
C PRO A 178 -24.39 -9.68 7.88
N ASP A 179 -25.65 -9.57 8.26
CA ASP A 179 -26.60 -8.67 7.58
C ASP A 179 -26.26 -7.19 7.83
N ALA A 180 -25.90 -6.85 9.06
CA ALA A 180 -25.49 -5.51 9.44
C ALA A 180 -24.19 -5.13 8.72
N ASN A 181 -23.22 -6.06 8.63
CA ASN A 181 -21.98 -5.83 7.92
C ASN A 181 -22.21 -5.59 6.43
N VAL A 182 -23.02 -6.41 5.77
CA VAL A 182 -23.35 -6.24 4.34
C VAL A 182 -24.10 -4.92 4.11
N ALA A 183 -25.04 -4.57 4.99
CA ALA A 183 -25.77 -3.30 4.90
C ALA A 183 -24.82 -2.10 5.04
N TRP A 184 -23.88 -2.16 6.00
CA TRP A 184 -22.86 -1.12 6.19
C TRP A 184 -21.94 -1.00 4.99
N LEU A 185 -21.47 -2.10 4.41
CA LEU A 185 -20.64 -2.12 3.20
C LEU A 185 -21.39 -1.47 2.02
N ASN A 186 -22.64 -1.84 1.80
CA ASN A 186 -23.44 -1.32 0.70
C ASN A 186 -23.80 0.16 0.88
N ALA A 187 -23.98 0.64 2.12
CA ALA A 187 -24.27 2.04 2.40
C ALA A 187 -23.17 3.00 1.93
N GLN A 188 -21.93 2.52 1.80
CA GLN A 188 -20.80 3.32 1.32
C GLN A 188 -20.76 3.45 -0.20
N ILE A 189 -21.57 2.70 -0.94
CA ILE A 189 -21.59 2.69 -2.39
C ILE A 189 -22.58 3.73 -2.90
N PRO A 190 -22.15 4.68 -3.76
CA PRO A 190 -23.07 5.64 -4.37
C PRO A 190 -24.21 4.95 -5.12
N GLN A 191 -25.43 5.49 -5.03
CA GLN A 191 -26.62 4.87 -5.62
C GLN A 191 -26.44 4.54 -7.10
N GLY A 192 -25.76 5.41 -7.86
CA GLY A 192 -25.55 5.18 -9.30
C GLY A 192 -24.69 3.96 -9.64
N TRP A 193 -24.03 3.34 -8.66
CA TRP A 193 -23.27 2.10 -8.87
C TRP A 193 -24.03 0.84 -8.45
N ARG A 194 -25.05 0.97 -7.60
CA ARG A 194 -25.70 -0.18 -6.97
C ARG A 194 -26.43 -1.09 -7.97
N ASP A 195 -26.95 -0.51 -9.04
CA ASP A 195 -27.75 -1.21 -10.03
C ASP A 195 -27.02 -1.40 -11.37
N VAL A 196 -25.71 -1.05 -11.44
CA VAL A 196 -24.93 -1.19 -12.67
C VAL A 196 -24.61 -2.67 -12.92
N PRO A 197 -25.09 -3.25 -14.04
CA PRO A 197 -24.71 -4.60 -14.41
C PRO A 197 -23.24 -4.61 -14.86
N ASN A 198 -22.61 -5.78 -14.81
CA ASN A 198 -21.30 -5.92 -15.41
C ASN A 198 -21.39 -5.72 -16.93
N PRO A 199 -20.64 -4.77 -17.53
CA PRO A 199 -20.70 -4.51 -18.98
C PRO A 199 -20.03 -5.61 -19.81
N TYR A 200 -19.23 -6.47 -19.20
CA TYR A 200 -18.56 -7.57 -19.88
C TYR A 200 -19.35 -8.86 -19.73
N LEU A 201 -19.60 -9.52 -20.86
CA LEU A 201 -20.23 -10.84 -20.85
C LEU A 201 -19.33 -11.85 -20.12
N THR A 202 -19.98 -12.65 -19.27
CA THR A 202 -19.29 -13.77 -18.62
C THR A 202 -18.92 -14.81 -19.65
N SER A 203 -17.62 -15.01 -19.87
CA SER A 203 -17.06 -16.01 -20.79
C SER A 203 -16.03 -16.84 -20.04
N GLU A 204 -15.78 -18.06 -20.49
CA GLU A 204 -14.76 -18.93 -19.92
C GLU A 204 -13.37 -18.23 -19.88
N ALA A 205 -12.97 -17.60 -20.97
CA ALA A 205 -11.72 -16.84 -21.03
C ALA A 205 -11.70 -15.65 -20.06
N GLY A 206 -12.81 -14.94 -19.88
CA GLY A 206 -12.95 -13.84 -18.90
C GLY A 206 -12.86 -14.35 -17.47
N LEU A 207 -13.50 -15.47 -17.16
CA LEU A 207 -13.41 -16.12 -15.83
C LEU A 207 -11.99 -16.61 -15.55
N ALA A 208 -11.29 -17.18 -16.53
CA ALA A 208 -9.89 -17.60 -16.35
C ALA A 208 -8.97 -16.41 -16.06
N ARG A 209 -9.16 -15.26 -16.74
CA ARG A 209 -8.41 -14.03 -16.41
C ARG A 209 -8.78 -13.48 -15.02
N GLY A 210 -10.07 -13.45 -14.68
CA GLY A 210 -10.55 -13.07 -13.36
C GLY A 210 -9.99 -13.95 -12.25
N HIS A 211 -9.93 -15.27 -12.46
CA HIS A 211 -9.28 -16.22 -11.56
C HIS A 211 -7.81 -15.88 -11.32
N LYS A 212 -7.05 -15.64 -12.42
CA LYS A 212 -5.64 -15.26 -12.31
C LYS A 212 -5.46 -13.97 -11.48
N ILE A 213 -6.30 -12.96 -11.71
CA ILE A 213 -6.28 -11.71 -10.93
C ILE A 213 -6.61 -12.00 -9.46
N TYR A 214 -7.59 -12.84 -9.19
CA TYR A 214 -7.95 -13.24 -7.84
C TYR A 214 -6.78 -13.89 -7.10
N GLN A 215 -6.08 -14.82 -7.74
CA GLN A 215 -4.89 -15.46 -7.19
C GLN A 215 -3.78 -14.45 -6.88
N ASP A 216 -3.56 -13.49 -7.78
CA ASP A 216 -2.45 -12.55 -7.68
C ASP A 216 -2.70 -11.43 -6.64
N PHE A 217 -3.96 -11.09 -6.36
CA PHE A 217 -4.30 -9.91 -5.57
C PHE A 217 -5.25 -10.15 -4.39
N CYS A 218 -6.13 -11.15 -4.45
CA CYS A 218 -7.26 -11.29 -3.53
C CYS A 218 -7.12 -12.48 -2.57
N LEU A 219 -6.54 -13.59 -3.06
CA LEU A 219 -6.44 -14.88 -2.37
C LEU A 219 -5.80 -14.75 -0.99
N GLY A 220 -4.78 -13.88 -0.84
CA GLY A 220 -4.06 -13.71 0.42
C GLY A 220 -4.94 -13.33 1.61
N CYS A 221 -6.02 -12.58 1.36
CA CYS A 221 -7.01 -12.19 2.37
C CYS A 221 -8.28 -13.04 2.31
N HIS A 222 -8.83 -13.27 1.10
CA HIS A 222 -10.15 -13.88 0.91
C HIS A 222 -10.13 -15.41 0.82
N GLY A 223 -8.95 -16.04 0.79
CA GLY A 223 -8.83 -17.51 0.70
C GLY A 223 -9.11 -18.07 -0.70
N PRO A 224 -8.77 -19.33 -0.96
CA PRO A 224 -8.92 -19.95 -2.28
C PRO A 224 -10.38 -20.20 -2.68
N VAL A 225 -11.26 -20.34 -1.69
CA VAL A 225 -12.70 -20.59 -1.90
C VAL A 225 -13.60 -19.39 -1.54
N GLY A 226 -12.99 -18.22 -1.32
CA GLY A 226 -13.72 -16.99 -1.03
C GLY A 226 -14.38 -16.94 0.35
N ASP A 227 -13.95 -17.79 1.28
CA ASP A 227 -14.47 -17.91 2.65
C ASP A 227 -13.90 -16.90 3.65
N GLY A 228 -12.99 -16.04 3.20
CA GLY A 228 -12.32 -15.06 4.04
C GLY A 228 -11.18 -15.63 4.87
N MET A 229 -10.78 -16.89 4.66
CA MET A 229 -9.78 -17.62 5.45
C MET A 229 -8.39 -17.62 4.81
N GLY A 230 -8.06 -16.56 4.08
CA GLY A 230 -6.71 -16.40 3.53
C GLY A 230 -5.64 -16.23 4.62
N PRO A 231 -4.33 -16.44 4.30
CA PRO A 231 -3.24 -16.38 5.27
C PRO A 231 -3.08 -15.04 6.00
N ALA A 232 -3.62 -13.94 5.47
CA ALA A 232 -3.65 -12.66 6.16
C ALA A 232 -4.75 -12.58 7.24
N GLN A 233 -5.80 -13.37 7.14
CA GLN A 233 -6.99 -13.28 7.98
C GLN A 233 -6.72 -13.22 9.50
N PRO A 234 -5.79 -14.03 10.07
CA PRO A 234 -5.55 -14.02 11.52
C PRO A 234 -5.02 -12.69 12.07
N PHE A 235 -4.54 -11.82 11.20
CA PHE A 235 -3.97 -10.51 11.56
C PHE A 235 -4.98 -9.38 11.42
N LEU A 236 -6.09 -9.59 10.70
CA LEU A 236 -7.00 -8.52 10.25
C LEU A 236 -8.23 -8.39 11.14
N ASN A 237 -8.58 -7.15 11.49
CA ASN A 237 -9.79 -6.83 12.24
C ASN A 237 -10.47 -5.57 11.65
N PRO A 238 -11.71 -5.65 11.10
CA PRO A 238 -12.47 -6.89 10.95
C PRO A 238 -11.81 -7.85 9.97
N PRO A 239 -12.10 -9.16 10.05
CA PRO A 239 -11.59 -10.13 9.09
C PRO A 239 -12.17 -9.90 7.69
N PRO A 240 -11.53 -10.45 6.63
CA PRO A 240 -12.05 -10.36 5.28
C PRO A 240 -13.46 -10.95 5.18
N LEU A 241 -14.29 -10.31 4.35
CA LEU A 241 -15.64 -10.79 4.10
C LEU A 241 -15.60 -12.20 3.51
N ASN A 242 -16.38 -13.10 4.09
CA ASN A 242 -16.69 -14.39 3.51
C ASN A 242 -17.73 -14.20 2.41
N PHE A 243 -17.37 -14.42 1.16
CA PHE A 243 -18.29 -14.25 0.01
C PHE A 243 -19.41 -15.27 0.02
N THR A 244 -19.24 -16.45 0.62
CA THR A 244 -20.25 -17.50 0.61
C THR A 244 -21.52 -17.12 1.41
N ILE A 245 -21.41 -16.17 2.36
CA ILE A 245 -22.57 -15.62 3.06
C ILE A 245 -23.45 -14.73 2.17
N LEU A 246 -22.93 -14.32 1.00
CA LEU A 246 -23.65 -13.52 0.02
C LEU A 246 -24.50 -14.38 -0.92
N LYS A 247 -24.47 -15.70 -0.81
CA LYS A 247 -25.31 -16.61 -1.60
C LYS A 247 -26.78 -16.22 -1.50
N ASN A 248 -27.46 -16.26 -2.63
CA ASN A 248 -28.85 -15.85 -2.78
C ASN A 248 -29.14 -14.37 -2.49
N ARG A 249 -28.11 -13.51 -2.43
CA ARG A 249 -28.28 -12.06 -2.40
C ARG A 249 -28.02 -11.49 -3.79
N GLU A 250 -28.87 -10.58 -4.21
CA GLU A 250 -28.67 -9.84 -5.47
C GLU A 250 -27.52 -8.83 -5.28
N ILE A 251 -26.31 -9.24 -5.66
CA ILE A 251 -25.14 -8.37 -5.66
C ILE A 251 -24.85 -7.99 -7.12
N SER A 252 -25.06 -6.72 -7.45
CA SER A 252 -24.76 -6.23 -8.80
C SER A 252 -23.26 -6.21 -9.09
N GLY A 253 -22.91 -6.31 -10.37
CA GLY A 253 -21.51 -6.15 -10.79
C GLY A 253 -20.92 -4.81 -10.39
N GLY A 254 -21.72 -3.73 -10.40
CA GLY A 254 -21.30 -2.39 -10.00
C GLY A 254 -20.94 -2.26 -8.53
N ILE A 255 -21.59 -3.02 -7.64
CA ILE A 255 -21.24 -3.10 -6.22
C ILE A 255 -19.81 -3.67 -6.08
N LEU A 256 -19.56 -4.83 -6.68
CA LEU A 256 -18.25 -5.48 -6.63
C LEU A 256 -17.17 -4.60 -7.28
N TYR A 257 -17.46 -4.05 -8.45
CA TYR A 257 -16.55 -3.16 -9.14
C TYR A 257 -16.16 -1.96 -8.28
N TYR A 258 -17.15 -1.27 -7.68
CA TYR A 258 -16.90 -0.08 -6.87
C TYR A 258 -16.04 -0.39 -5.63
N GLN A 259 -16.34 -1.50 -4.94
CA GLN A 259 -15.59 -1.93 -3.76
C GLN A 259 -14.15 -2.32 -4.10
N ILE A 260 -13.93 -3.07 -5.19
CA ILE A 260 -12.58 -3.43 -5.64
C ILE A 260 -11.81 -2.19 -6.09
N MET A 261 -12.44 -1.32 -6.89
CA MET A 261 -11.81 -0.12 -7.41
C MET A 261 -11.34 0.83 -6.29
N ASN A 262 -12.18 1.06 -5.28
CA ASN A 262 -11.94 2.09 -4.25
C ASN A 262 -11.47 1.53 -2.91
N GLY A 263 -11.49 0.21 -2.71
CA GLY A 263 -11.26 -0.39 -1.39
C GLY A 263 -12.37 -0.04 -0.41
N ILE A 264 -12.19 -0.42 0.84
CA ILE A 264 -13.16 -0.17 1.92
C ILE A 264 -12.44 0.52 3.07
N THR A 265 -12.66 1.82 3.22
CA THR A 265 -12.01 2.63 4.27
C THR A 265 -12.30 2.04 5.65
N GLY A 266 -11.28 1.96 6.50
CA GLY A 266 -11.37 1.39 7.84
C GLY A 266 -11.13 -0.12 7.90
N THR A 267 -11.04 -0.80 6.75
CA THR A 267 -10.68 -2.21 6.66
C THR A 267 -9.32 -2.39 6.00
N ALA A 268 -8.85 -3.63 5.97
CA ALA A 268 -7.62 -4.00 5.25
C ALA A 268 -7.82 -4.12 3.72
N MET A 269 -9.05 -4.00 3.21
CA MET A 269 -9.35 -4.07 1.78
C MET A 269 -8.80 -2.84 1.06
N PRO A 270 -7.71 -2.95 0.26
CA PRO A 270 -7.11 -1.82 -0.43
C PRO A 270 -7.91 -1.44 -1.69
N TYR A 271 -7.63 -0.26 -2.23
CA TYR A 271 -8.10 0.11 -3.56
C TYR A 271 -7.19 -0.49 -4.64
N PHE A 272 -7.78 -0.89 -5.78
CA PHE A 272 -7.04 -1.47 -6.90
C PHE A 272 -7.01 -0.60 -8.16
N LYS A 273 -7.62 0.58 -8.14
CA LYS A 273 -7.70 1.48 -9.31
C LYS A 273 -6.36 1.98 -9.85
N ARG A 274 -5.26 1.85 -9.08
CA ARG A 274 -3.91 2.19 -9.53
C ARG A 274 -3.12 0.98 -10.06
N GLU A 275 -3.60 -0.22 -9.80
CA GLU A 275 -2.91 -1.47 -10.12
C GLU A 275 -3.62 -2.26 -11.22
N LEU A 276 -4.94 -2.15 -11.26
CA LEU A 276 -5.79 -2.85 -12.20
C LEU A 276 -6.55 -1.87 -13.09
N GLU A 277 -6.54 -2.12 -14.39
CA GLU A 277 -7.39 -1.43 -15.34
C GLU A 277 -8.86 -1.80 -15.13
N ALA A 278 -9.79 -0.93 -15.56
CA ALA A 278 -11.22 -1.11 -15.34
C ALA A 278 -11.73 -2.48 -15.79
N GLU A 279 -11.30 -2.95 -16.97
CA GLU A 279 -11.68 -4.27 -17.50
C GLU A 279 -11.29 -5.41 -16.55
N LYS A 280 -10.07 -5.38 -16.01
CA LYS A 280 -9.56 -6.39 -15.06
C LYS A 280 -10.35 -6.39 -13.74
N ILE A 281 -10.77 -5.21 -13.28
CA ILE A 281 -11.63 -5.11 -12.09
C ILE A 281 -13.00 -5.76 -12.36
N TRP A 282 -13.59 -5.56 -13.53
CA TRP A 282 -14.83 -6.21 -13.92
C TRP A 282 -14.66 -7.74 -14.05
N GLU A 283 -13.56 -8.21 -14.62
CA GLU A 283 -13.29 -9.65 -14.78
C GLU A 283 -13.13 -10.37 -13.45
N VAL A 284 -12.39 -9.79 -12.49
CA VAL A 284 -12.27 -10.39 -11.17
C VAL A 284 -13.59 -10.29 -10.39
N GLY A 285 -14.36 -9.22 -10.56
CA GLY A 285 -15.72 -9.11 -10.03
C GLY A 285 -16.65 -10.22 -10.55
N ASN A 286 -16.60 -10.51 -11.87
CA ASN A 286 -17.33 -11.64 -12.47
C ASN A 286 -16.89 -12.98 -11.88
N TYR A 287 -15.56 -13.19 -11.75
CA TYR A 287 -15.04 -14.41 -11.16
C TYR A 287 -15.57 -14.63 -9.73
N VAL A 288 -15.53 -13.59 -8.88
CA VAL A 288 -16.06 -13.65 -7.51
C VAL A 288 -17.56 -13.92 -7.50
N ALA A 289 -18.32 -13.22 -8.36
CA ALA A 289 -19.78 -13.41 -8.44
C ALA A 289 -20.17 -14.83 -8.85
N VAL A 290 -19.51 -15.37 -9.89
CA VAL A 290 -19.85 -16.69 -10.43
C VAL A 290 -19.41 -17.83 -9.53
N ASN A 291 -18.22 -17.74 -8.96
CA ASN A 291 -17.62 -18.88 -8.23
C ASN A 291 -17.96 -18.90 -6.74
N PHE A 292 -18.23 -17.74 -6.13
CA PHE A 292 -18.41 -17.67 -4.68
C PHE A 292 -19.78 -17.15 -4.22
N ILE A 293 -20.45 -16.34 -5.05
CA ILE A 293 -21.73 -15.72 -4.67
C ILE A 293 -22.92 -16.42 -5.32
N ASN A 294 -22.85 -16.67 -6.63
CA ASN A 294 -23.96 -17.22 -7.42
C ASN A 294 -23.88 -18.73 -7.64
N ASP A 295 -22.86 -19.41 -7.10
CA ASP A 295 -22.78 -20.86 -7.19
C ASP A 295 -23.86 -21.51 -6.30
N SER A 296 -24.78 -22.22 -6.93
CA SER A 296 -25.90 -22.89 -6.24
C SER A 296 -25.47 -24.18 -5.52
N ASP A 297 -24.29 -24.71 -5.83
CA ASP A 297 -23.82 -25.99 -5.31
C ASP A 297 -22.62 -25.77 -4.37
N ALA A 298 -22.89 -25.75 -3.07
CA ALA A 298 -21.91 -25.51 -2.02
C ALA A 298 -20.78 -26.57 -1.95
N ASP A 299 -20.90 -27.68 -2.69
CA ASP A 299 -19.97 -28.82 -2.71
C ASP A 299 -19.20 -28.97 -4.05
N SER A 300 -19.39 -28.05 -5.00
CA SER A 300 -18.62 -28.08 -6.25
C SER A 300 -17.29 -27.36 -6.09
N GLU A 301 -16.20 -28.03 -6.47
CA GLU A 301 -14.90 -27.35 -6.61
C GLU A 301 -15.05 -26.13 -7.49
N PRO A 302 -14.35 -25.00 -7.18
CA PRO A 302 -14.44 -23.78 -7.97
C PRO A 302 -14.20 -24.08 -9.46
N LYS A 303 -15.18 -23.79 -10.29
CA LYS A 303 -15.10 -24.07 -11.74
C LYS A 303 -13.91 -23.33 -12.34
N GLY A 304 -12.87 -24.06 -12.78
CA GLY A 304 -11.69 -23.52 -13.43
C GLY A 304 -10.43 -23.46 -12.57
N ILE A 305 -10.35 -24.19 -11.46
CA ILE A 305 -9.12 -24.35 -10.71
C ILE A 305 -8.46 -25.66 -11.10
N ASP A 306 -7.38 -25.57 -11.88
CA ASP A 306 -6.39 -26.65 -11.92
C ASP A 306 -5.69 -26.68 -10.54
N ALA A 307 -5.71 -27.85 -9.91
CA ALA A 307 -5.16 -28.14 -8.58
C ALA A 307 -3.61 -28.09 -8.56
N ALA A 308 -3.04 -26.94 -8.87
CA ALA A 308 -1.59 -26.73 -8.92
C ALA A 308 -1.15 -25.57 -8.03
N TYR A 309 -1.64 -25.51 -6.77
CA TYR A 309 -1.00 -24.72 -5.73
C TYR A 309 -0.63 -25.66 -4.58
N GLU A 310 0.57 -26.21 -4.60
CA GLU A 310 1.26 -26.67 -3.39
C GLU A 310 1.99 -25.48 -2.76
N PRO A 311 1.92 -25.32 -1.41
CA PRO A 311 2.43 -24.15 -0.67
C PRO A 311 3.95 -24.03 -0.65
#